data_91174ed06bd1208bd9356a8198a0b47a
#
_entry.id   91174ed06bd1208bd9356a8198a0b47a
#
_cell.length_a   1.000
_cell.length_b   1.000
_cell.length_c   1.000
_cell.angle_alpha   90.00
_cell.angle_beta   90.00
_cell.angle_gamma   90.00
#
_symmetry.space_group_name_H-M   'P 1'
#
loop_
_entity.id
_entity.type
_entity.pdbx_description
1 polymer ?
#
loop_
_entity_poly.entity_id
_entity_poly.type
_entity_poly.pdbx_seq_one_letter_code
_entity_poly.pdbx_strand_id
1 'polypeptide(L)'
;MTYRIYLVDDDRFLLDLYAVKFKNAGHDVTVFGGGEELLAALRKEGTAAPDAVLLDVIMPGMTGFETLEAMRKESLAAKAKIIFLSNQGQESDIESAKTLAADGYIIKASAIPSEVFAETMRLLEGGAKAQ
;
A
#
# COMPACT_ATOMS: atom_id res chain seq x y z
N MET A 1 -13.79 7.18 -11.90
CA MET A 1 -13.97 7.07 -10.45
C MET A 1 -12.70 7.48 -9.73
N THR A 2 -12.82 8.25 -8.67
CA THR A 2 -11.66 8.72 -7.91
C THR A 2 -11.48 7.87 -6.65
N TYR A 3 -10.30 7.28 -6.53
CA TYR A 3 -9.94 6.50 -5.35
C TYR A 3 -9.04 7.30 -4.43
N ARG A 4 -9.08 6.96 -3.15
CA ARG A 4 -8.16 7.51 -2.17
C ARG A 4 -7.03 6.52 -1.95
N ILE A 5 -5.81 6.93 -2.29
CA ILE A 5 -4.64 6.06 -2.30
C ILE A 5 -3.65 6.55 -1.25
N TYR A 6 -3.21 5.65 -0.38
CA TYR A 6 -2.15 5.94 0.58
C TYR A 6 -0.89 5.22 0.14
N LEU A 7 0.21 5.97 0.08
CA LEU A 7 1.52 5.41 -0.29
C LEU A 7 2.45 5.52 0.90
N VAL A 8 3.07 4.42 1.28
CA VAL A 8 3.94 4.34 2.46
C VAL A 8 5.29 3.78 2.07
N ASP A 9 6.33 4.59 2.19
CA ASP A 9 7.69 4.20 1.79
C ASP A 9 8.66 5.21 2.41
N ASP A 10 9.79 4.74 2.88
CA ASP A 10 10.80 5.65 3.41
C ASP A 10 11.68 6.25 2.30
N ASP A 11 11.57 5.76 1.08
CA ASP A 11 12.25 6.32 -0.08
C ASP A 11 11.42 7.44 -0.68
N ARG A 12 11.76 8.68 -0.34
CA ARG A 12 11.00 9.85 -0.73
C ARG A 12 10.92 10.02 -2.24
N PHE A 13 12.00 9.68 -2.92
CA PHE A 13 12.05 9.79 -4.37
C PHE A 13 11.00 8.87 -5.02
N LEU A 14 10.94 7.63 -4.57
CA LEU A 14 9.96 6.68 -5.09
C LEU A 14 8.53 7.10 -4.74
N LEU A 15 8.33 7.58 -3.52
CA LEU A 15 7.01 8.08 -3.13
C LEU A 15 6.50 9.14 -4.08
N ASP A 16 7.38 10.09 -4.40
CA ASP A 16 6.99 11.19 -5.27
C ASP A 16 6.67 10.70 -6.68
N LEU A 17 7.45 9.74 -7.19
CA LEU A 17 7.20 9.18 -8.52
C LEU A 17 5.84 8.50 -8.58
N TYR A 18 5.55 7.65 -7.60
CA TYR A 18 4.26 6.95 -7.58
C TYR A 18 3.11 7.95 -7.37
N ALA A 19 3.31 8.93 -6.48
CA ALA A 19 2.26 9.91 -6.20
C ALA A 19 1.87 10.67 -7.44
N VAL A 20 2.86 11.10 -8.23
CA VAL A 20 2.59 11.82 -9.47
C VAL A 20 1.75 10.97 -10.41
N LYS A 21 2.08 9.68 -10.52
CA LYS A 21 1.38 8.79 -11.41
C LYS A 21 -0.10 8.68 -11.05
N PHE A 22 -0.40 8.48 -9.76
CA PHE A 22 -1.78 8.36 -9.31
C PHE A 22 -2.53 9.70 -9.39
N LYS A 23 -1.86 10.79 -9.03
CA LYS A 23 -2.49 12.12 -9.09
C LYS A 23 -2.84 12.51 -10.51
N ASN A 24 -1.96 12.20 -11.46
CA ASN A 24 -2.21 12.52 -12.87
C ASN A 24 -3.39 11.76 -13.42
N ALA A 25 -3.72 10.63 -12.81
CA ALA A 25 -4.88 9.85 -13.21
C ALA A 25 -6.16 10.29 -12.50
N GLY A 26 -6.08 11.32 -11.66
CA GLY A 26 -7.26 11.91 -11.02
C GLY A 26 -7.59 11.36 -9.64
N HIS A 27 -6.67 10.64 -9.02
CA HIS A 27 -6.93 10.06 -7.70
C HIS A 27 -6.38 10.92 -6.57
N ASP A 28 -6.96 10.79 -5.38
CA ASP A 28 -6.48 11.45 -4.18
C ASP A 28 -5.34 10.63 -3.58
N VAL A 29 -4.18 11.26 -3.40
CA VAL A 29 -3.00 10.55 -2.91
C VAL A 29 -2.48 11.22 -1.65
N THR A 30 -2.20 10.42 -0.62
CA THR A 30 -1.52 10.89 0.58
C THR A 30 -0.29 10.00 0.77
N VAL A 31 0.86 10.61 1.08
CA VAL A 31 2.12 9.89 1.23
C VAL A 31 2.54 9.90 2.69
N PHE A 32 3.15 8.79 3.13
CA PHE A 32 3.66 8.64 4.48
C PHE A 32 5.08 8.08 4.41
N GLY A 33 5.95 8.58 5.27
CA GLY A 33 7.34 8.16 5.30
C GLY A 33 7.60 6.89 6.10
N GLY A 34 6.58 6.33 6.73
CA GLY A 34 6.74 5.11 7.51
C GLY A 34 5.44 4.62 8.08
N GLY A 35 5.50 3.41 8.67
CA GLY A 35 4.30 2.77 9.19
C GLY A 35 3.67 3.51 10.37
N GLU A 36 4.49 4.09 11.23
CA GLU A 36 3.96 4.82 12.38
C GLU A 36 3.15 6.04 11.96
N GLU A 37 3.62 6.75 10.93
CA GLU A 37 2.89 7.89 10.41
C GLU A 37 1.55 7.46 9.81
N LEU A 38 1.55 6.34 9.11
CA LEU A 38 0.31 5.79 8.55
C LEU A 38 -0.67 5.45 9.66
N LEU A 39 -0.21 4.74 10.68
CA LEU A 39 -1.08 4.33 11.78
C LEU A 39 -1.66 5.54 12.50
N ALA A 40 -0.84 6.56 12.72
CA ALA A 40 -1.33 7.78 13.39
C ALA A 40 -2.46 8.42 12.58
N ALA A 41 -2.31 8.47 11.26
CA ALA A 41 -3.34 9.03 10.41
C ALA A 41 -4.61 8.19 10.42
N LEU A 42 -4.47 6.87 10.39
CA LEU A 42 -5.64 5.99 10.38
C LEU A 42 -6.40 5.99 11.71
N ARG A 43 -5.69 6.23 12.80
CA ARG A 43 -6.30 6.28 14.12
C ARG A 43 -7.05 7.59 14.39
N LYS A 44 -6.80 8.60 13.58
CA LYS A 44 -7.41 9.91 13.79
C LYS A 44 -8.88 9.86 13.40
N GLU A 45 -9.72 10.26 14.33
CA GLU A 45 -11.17 10.26 14.10
C GLU A 45 -11.55 11.24 12.99
N GLY A 46 -12.53 10.86 12.21
CA GLY A 46 -13.04 11.71 11.15
C GLY A 46 -12.25 11.63 9.86
N THR A 47 -11.17 10.85 9.85
CA THR A 47 -10.37 10.68 8.65
C THR A 47 -11.08 9.68 7.72
N ALA A 48 -11.27 10.05 6.47
CA ALA A 48 -11.86 9.14 5.50
C ALA A 48 -10.89 8.02 5.19
N ALA A 49 -11.39 6.79 5.13
CA ALA A 49 -10.55 5.62 4.92
C ALA A 49 -10.01 5.59 3.49
N PRO A 50 -8.79 5.08 3.29
CA PRO A 50 -8.27 4.89 1.93
C PRO A 50 -8.96 3.73 1.24
N ASP A 51 -8.94 3.76 -0.08
CA ASP A 51 -9.40 2.64 -0.88
C ASP A 51 -8.26 1.63 -1.07
N ALA A 52 -7.03 2.11 -1.10
CA ALA A 52 -5.86 1.25 -1.23
C ALA A 52 -4.70 1.83 -0.42
N VAL A 53 -3.89 0.94 0.12
CA VAL A 53 -2.64 1.29 0.80
C VAL A 53 -1.53 0.51 0.13
N LEU A 54 -0.57 1.22 -0.44
CA LEU A 54 0.64 0.64 -1.01
C LEU A 54 1.73 0.79 0.03
N LEU A 55 2.26 -0.31 0.51
CA LEU A 55 3.05 -0.36 1.74
C LEU A 55 4.38 -1.05 1.50
N ASP A 56 5.46 -0.31 1.69
CA ASP A 56 6.80 -0.89 1.59
C ASP A 56 7.02 -1.88 2.72
N VAL A 57 7.78 -2.94 2.45
CA VAL A 57 8.07 -3.96 3.45
C VAL A 57 9.19 -3.52 4.38
N ILE A 58 10.30 -3.05 3.80
CA ILE A 58 11.50 -2.73 4.57
C ILE A 58 11.56 -1.22 4.81
N MET A 59 11.31 -0.83 6.05
CA MET A 59 11.34 0.58 6.45
C MET A 59 12.00 0.67 7.83
N PRO A 60 12.71 1.78 8.12
CA PRO A 60 13.28 1.97 9.46
C PRO A 60 12.17 2.00 10.51
N GLY A 61 12.45 1.46 11.66
CA GLY A 61 11.50 1.41 12.76
C GLY A 61 10.52 0.27 12.59
N MET A 62 9.39 0.55 11.97
CA MET A 62 8.34 -0.44 11.81
C MET A 62 8.32 -0.96 10.36
N THR A 63 8.35 -2.28 10.20
CA THR A 63 8.25 -2.88 8.86
C THR A 63 6.82 -2.80 8.33
N GLY A 64 6.67 -3.03 7.03
CA GLY A 64 5.35 -3.08 6.43
C GLY A 64 4.49 -4.18 7.01
N PHE A 65 5.09 -5.34 7.31
CA PHE A 65 4.34 -6.43 7.92
C PHE A 65 3.84 -6.06 9.32
N GLU A 66 4.71 -5.43 10.12
CA GLU A 66 4.31 -4.97 11.45
C GLU A 66 3.21 -3.92 11.36
N THR A 67 3.30 -3.06 10.36
CA THR A 67 2.29 -2.03 10.16
C THR A 67 0.93 -2.65 9.84
N LEU A 68 0.91 -3.60 8.92
CA LEU A 68 -0.36 -4.25 8.56
C LEU A 68 -0.92 -5.07 9.71
N GLU A 69 -0.03 -5.71 10.47
CA GLU A 69 -0.45 -6.47 11.64
C GLU A 69 -1.19 -5.56 12.63
N ALA A 70 -0.63 -4.37 12.88
CA ALA A 70 -1.28 -3.41 13.77
C ALA A 70 -2.62 -2.94 13.19
N MET A 71 -2.66 -2.71 11.89
CA MET A 71 -3.91 -2.31 11.22
C MET A 71 -5.00 -3.36 11.42
N ARG A 72 -4.66 -4.63 11.24
CA ARG A 72 -5.63 -5.72 11.41
C ARG A 72 -6.10 -5.83 12.85
N LYS A 73 -5.17 -5.71 13.79
CA LYS A 73 -5.48 -5.81 15.21
C LYS A 73 -6.45 -4.71 15.65
N GLU A 74 -6.30 -3.53 15.10
CA GLU A 74 -7.12 -2.38 15.45
C GLU A 74 -8.28 -2.16 14.48
N SER A 75 -8.43 -3.01 13.50
CA SER A 75 -9.47 -2.91 12.46
C SER A 75 -9.40 -1.58 11.70
N LEU A 76 -8.20 -1.08 11.47
CA LEU A 76 -8.00 0.17 10.73
C LEU A 76 -8.04 -0.11 9.23
N ALA A 77 -8.75 0.73 8.49
CA ALA A 77 -8.87 0.61 7.04
C ALA A 77 -9.22 -0.81 6.61
N ALA A 78 -10.21 -1.40 7.28
CA ALA A 78 -10.52 -2.82 7.12
C ALA A 78 -10.94 -3.19 5.70
N LYS A 79 -11.48 -2.24 4.95
CA LYS A 79 -11.96 -2.50 3.59
C LYS A 79 -10.96 -2.09 2.50
N ALA A 80 -9.83 -1.49 2.88
CA ALA A 80 -8.85 -1.06 1.91
C ALA A 80 -8.12 -2.25 1.31
N LYS A 81 -7.75 -2.11 0.04
CA LYS A 81 -6.86 -3.08 -0.60
C LYS A 81 -5.44 -2.80 -0.12
N ILE A 82 -4.76 -3.82 0.35
CA ILE A 82 -3.40 -3.68 0.86
C ILE A 82 -2.44 -4.33 -0.14
N ILE A 83 -1.51 -3.53 -0.66
CA ILE A 83 -0.56 -3.99 -1.65
C ILE A 83 0.83 -3.72 -1.12
N PHE A 84 1.62 -4.78 -0.92
CA PHE A 84 3.01 -4.60 -0.51
C PHE A 84 3.89 -4.27 -1.71
N LEU A 85 4.80 -3.34 -1.52
CA LEU A 85 5.86 -3.04 -2.49
C LEU A 85 7.18 -3.41 -1.83
N SER A 86 7.96 -4.26 -2.49
CA SER A 86 9.21 -4.73 -1.92
C SER A 86 10.29 -4.81 -2.97
N ASN A 87 11.53 -4.59 -2.55
CA ASN A 87 12.68 -4.77 -3.44
C ASN A 87 13.01 -6.25 -3.62
N GLN A 88 12.43 -7.12 -2.79
CA GLN A 88 12.76 -8.54 -2.81
C GLN A 88 11.50 -9.38 -2.93
N GLY A 89 11.58 -10.41 -3.77
CA GLY A 89 10.48 -11.35 -3.95
C GLY A 89 10.73 -12.67 -3.24
N GLN A 90 11.21 -12.63 -2.00
CA GLN A 90 11.50 -13.84 -1.26
C GLN A 90 10.20 -14.54 -0.88
N GLU A 91 10.26 -15.86 -0.94
CA GLU A 91 9.09 -16.69 -0.66
C GLU A 91 8.53 -16.47 0.73
N SER A 92 9.43 -16.30 1.72
CA SER A 92 9.00 -16.07 3.10
C SER A 92 8.23 -14.76 3.25
N ASP A 93 8.62 -13.72 2.51
CA ASP A 93 7.94 -12.45 2.55
C ASP A 93 6.56 -12.54 1.91
N ILE A 94 6.48 -13.27 0.81
CA ILE A 94 5.20 -13.47 0.12
C ILE A 94 4.24 -14.25 1.01
N GLU A 95 4.77 -15.25 1.73
CA GLU A 95 3.96 -16.02 2.67
C GLU A 95 3.45 -15.16 3.82
N SER A 96 4.31 -14.27 4.33
CA SER A 96 3.90 -13.34 5.39
C SER A 96 2.77 -12.43 4.91
N ALA A 97 2.89 -11.95 3.68
CA ALA A 97 1.85 -11.09 3.10
C ALA A 97 0.52 -11.84 3.00
N LYS A 98 0.56 -13.09 2.59
CA LYS A 98 -0.65 -13.91 2.48
C LYS A 98 -1.28 -14.17 3.84
N THR A 99 -0.44 -14.44 4.84
CA THR A 99 -0.91 -14.68 6.20
C THR A 99 -1.67 -13.47 6.75
N LEU A 100 -1.23 -12.28 6.37
CA LEU A 100 -1.89 -11.04 6.80
C LEU A 100 -3.02 -10.62 5.87
N ALA A 101 -3.36 -11.47 4.91
CA ALA A 101 -4.45 -11.23 3.97
C ALA A 101 -4.26 -9.98 3.12
N ALA A 102 -3.01 -9.72 2.70
CA ALA A 102 -2.74 -8.65 1.76
C ALA A 102 -3.35 -9.01 0.41
N ASP A 103 -3.74 -7.98 -0.33
CA ASP A 103 -4.40 -8.16 -1.63
C ASP A 103 -3.41 -8.27 -2.76
N GLY A 104 -2.19 -7.77 -2.59
CA GLY A 104 -1.18 -7.85 -3.63
C GLY A 104 0.23 -7.71 -3.08
N TYR A 105 1.19 -8.11 -3.90
CA TYR A 105 2.62 -8.02 -3.57
C TYR A 105 3.34 -7.72 -4.87
N ILE A 106 3.99 -6.57 -4.93
CA ILE A 106 4.69 -6.11 -6.12
C ILE A 106 6.17 -5.98 -5.82
N ILE A 107 7.01 -6.52 -6.71
CA ILE A 107 8.47 -6.40 -6.57
C ILE A 107 8.92 -5.14 -7.29
N LYS A 108 9.41 -4.16 -6.54
CA LYS A 108 9.78 -2.84 -7.08
C LYS A 108 10.84 -2.93 -8.16
N ALA A 109 11.80 -3.83 -8.01
CA ALA A 109 12.89 -3.96 -8.97
C ALA A 109 12.40 -4.41 -10.34
N SER A 110 11.23 -5.03 -10.42
CA SER A 110 10.67 -5.55 -11.66
C SER A 110 9.51 -4.75 -12.18
N ALA A 111 9.14 -3.64 -11.53
CA ALA A 111 7.93 -2.91 -11.87
C ALA A 111 8.20 -1.42 -11.95
N ILE A 112 7.81 -0.81 -13.06
CA ILE A 112 7.89 0.64 -13.20
C ILE A 112 6.61 1.26 -12.66
N PRO A 113 6.57 2.58 -12.41
CA PRO A 113 5.38 3.22 -11.81
C PRO A 113 4.09 2.94 -12.54
N SER A 114 4.08 2.86 -13.87
CA SER A 114 2.84 2.58 -14.59
C SER A 114 2.35 1.16 -14.35
N GLU A 115 3.26 0.21 -14.10
CA GLU A 115 2.86 -1.16 -13.77
C GLU A 115 2.29 -1.25 -12.36
N VAL A 116 2.89 -0.51 -11.42
CA VAL A 116 2.37 -0.42 -10.07
C VAL A 116 0.96 0.18 -10.09
N PHE A 117 0.79 1.23 -10.86
CA PHE A 117 -0.50 1.89 -11.04
C PHE A 117 -1.53 0.90 -11.60
N ALA A 118 -1.18 0.20 -12.69
CA ALA A 118 -2.10 -0.71 -13.35
C ALA A 118 -2.54 -1.84 -12.42
N GLU A 119 -1.61 -2.40 -11.66
CA GLU A 119 -1.93 -3.49 -10.74
C GLU A 119 -2.85 -2.99 -9.62
N THR A 120 -2.59 -1.78 -9.11
CA THR A 120 -3.43 -1.20 -8.08
C THR A 120 -4.86 -1.00 -8.61
N MET A 121 -4.99 -0.47 -9.81
CA MET A 121 -6.31 -0.27 -10.40
C MET A 121 -7.03 -1.59 -10.62
N ARG A 122 -6.30 -2.60 -11.08
CA ARG A 122 -6.88 -3.92 -11.28
C ARG A 122 -7.48 -4.46 -9.98
N LEU A 123 -6.74 -4.32 -8.88
CA LEU A 123 -7.22 -4.80 -7.59
C LEU A 123 -8.41 -4.00 -7.09
N LEU A 124 -8.35 -2.68 -7.27
CA LEU A 124 -9.45 -1.81 -6.83
C LEU A 124 -10.73 -2.07 -7.60
N GLU A 125 -10.59 -2.43 -8.86
CA GLU A 125 -11.75 -2.68 -9.73
C GLU A 125 -12.23 -4.12 -9.65
N GLY A 126 -11.68 -4.89 -8.72
CA GLY A 126 -12.14 -6.23 -8.47
C GLY A 126 -11.55 -7.30 -9.38
N GLY A 127 -10.53 -6.93 -10.18
CA GLY A 127 -9.94 -7.88 -11.11
C GLY A 127 -9.32 -9.10 -10.45
N ALA A 128 -8.85 -8.96 -9.23
CA ALA A 128 -8.24 -10.08 -8.52
C ALA A 128 -9.23 -11.20 -8.25
N LYS A 129 -10.51 -10.88 -8.20
CA LYS A 129 -11.54 -11.87 -7.94
C LYS A 129 -11.77 -12.82 -9.10
N ALA A 130 -11.28 -12.49 -10.26
CA ALA A 130 -11.47 -13.29 -11.45
C ALA A 130 -10.65 -14.56 -11.45
N GLN A 131 -9.79 -14.76 -10.50
CA GLN A 131 -8.90 -15.91 -10.45
C GLN A 131 -9.60 -17.20 -10.06
#